data_5cafddfca46e745381b32ea466972baf
#
_entry.id   5cafddfca46e745381b32ea466972baf
#
_cell.length_a   1.000
_cell.length_b   1.000
_cell.length_c   1.000
_cell.angle_alpha   90.00
_cell.angle_beta   90.00
_cell.angle_gamma   90.00
#
_symmetry.space_group_name_H-M   'P 1'
#
loop_
_entity.id
_entity.type
_entity.pdbx_description
1 polymer ?
#
loop_
_entity_poly.entity_id
_entity_poly.type
_entity_poly.pdbx_seq_one_letter_code
_entity_poly.pdbx_strand_id
1 'polypeptide(L)'
;MRTRSLHASALLSLLLALPVLCAPAALAPGSLTYASAQDIACAVPSAAQPPGETPAELHELRRFATGAGVRVAVIDTGVAPHSELNHLRPGADFVGDNALADCDSHGTVVAGVIAGRTLGIAPDAEILAVRQTSAHYRGGRGQSVAGDLETLASAINNALDEGARVLNVSVVSCVDPGLASRIDLNGLRGALHRAEADGAVVVAASGNTSADCEPGFSVIPALFPTVLAVGAREDTHTLASYSMPAEISAAGLVPHALASSGNGWADGTLTRDGSRPYVGTSFAAPVVSGAAALLMQRYPGITPDHVRTLITAAAQHGGGAITPHNVISQLTPDDIAPRDTVTVAPTERTASLAAKRFSSVGLGAVVFALLGVLVLCAVSTWRSKPQPGSAPHPPARG
;
A
#
# COMPACT_ATOMS: atom_id res chain seq x y z
N MET A 1 15.05 50.12 -99.37
CA MET A 1 15.17 51.63 -99.42
C MET A 1 15.09 52.12 -97.96
N ARG A 2 16.15 52.83 -97.62
CA ARG A 2 16.19 54.00 -96.69
C ARG A 2 15.44 53.92 -95.39
N THR A 3 15.91 54.30 -94.24
CA THR A 3 17.11 55.04 -93.76
C THR A 3 17.08 55.04 -92.25
N ARG A 4 18.22 54.84 -91.65
CA ARG A 4 18.78 55.43 -90.43
C ARG A 4 17.90 56.40 -89.61
N SER A 5 17.88 56.22 -88.25
CA SER A 5 18.48 57.29 -87.48
C SER A 5 18.69 56.82 -86.02
N LEU A 6 19.87 57.02 -85.51
CA LEU A 6 20.33 56.99 -84.12
C LEU A 6 19.70 58.16 -83.36
N HIS A 7 19.41 57.95 -82.13
CA HIS A 7 19.75 58.94 -81.07
C HIS A 7 19.88 58.27 -79.73
N ALA A 8 21.04 58.51 -79.16
CA ALA A 8 21.40 58.18 -77.76
C ALA A 8 20.76 59.16 -76.83
N SER A 9 20.59 58.70 -75.62
CA SER A 9 20.96 59.41 -74.36
C SER A 9 20.01 59.21 -73.24
N ALA A 10 20.61 58.91 -72.20
CA ALA A 10 20.46 59.33 -70.79
C ALA A 10 19.86 58.27 -69.83
N LEU A 11 20.80 57.63 -69.21
CA LEU A 11 20.68 57.00 -67.92
C LEU A 11 20.14 57.98 -66.86
N LEU A 12 19.06 57.67 -66.22
CA LEU A 12 18.72 58.22 -64.89
C LEU A 12 18.38 57.10 -63.95
N SER A 13 19.36 56.71 -63.16
CA SER A 13 19.24 55.73 -62.09
C SER A 13 18.39 56.29 -60.94
N LEU A 14 17.17 55.83 -60.79
CA LEU A 14 16.36 56.12 -59.63
C LEU A 14 16.52 54.98 -58.62
N LEU A 15 17.41 55.16 -57.63
CA LEU A 15 17.56 54.31 -56.47
C LEU A 15 16.35 54.52 -55.54
N LEU A 16 15.35 53.62 -55.60
CA LEU A 16 14.31 53.50 -54.57
C LEU A 16 14.89 52.75 -53.37
N ALA A 17 15.28 53.49 -52.34
CA ALA A 17 15.59 52.98 -51.04
C ALA A 17 14.29 52.49 -50.38
N LEU A 18 14.10 51.13 -50.31
CA LEU A 18 13.10 50.53 -49.38
C LEU A 18 13.66 50.62 -47.96
N PRO A 19 12.91 51.16 -47.00
CA PRO A 19 13.26 50.98 -45.59
C PRO A 19 12.98 49.53 -45.20
N VAL A 20 14.02 48.75 -44.89
CA VAL A 20 13.89 47.50 -44.17
C VAL A 20 13.42 47.80 -42.74
N LEU A 21 12.13 47.62 -42.50
CA LEU A 21 11.61 47.60 -41.13
C LEU A 21 12.15 46.30 -40.43
N CYS A 22 13.28 46.42 -39.74
CA CYS A 22 13.63 45.49 -38.69
C CYS A 22 12.65 45.58 -37.56
N ALA A 23 11.57 44.78 -37.58
CA ALA A 23 10.77 44.53 -36.37
C ALA A 23 11.62 43.71 -35.43
N PRO A 24 11.83 44.13 -34.16
CA PRO A 24 12.44 43.25 -33.19
C PRO A 24 11.50 42.05 -33.00
N ALA A 25 11.95 40.86 -33.35
CA ALA A 25 11.30 39.64 -32.94
C ALA A 25 11.32 39.61 -31.40
N ALA A 26 10.18 39.89 -30.79
CA ALA A 26 9.98 39.65 -29.38
C ALA A 26 10.11 38.15 -29.17
N LEU A 27 11.29 37.72 -28.70
CA LEU A 27 11.47 36.42 -28.14
C LEU A 27 10.51 36.31 -26.97
N ALA A 28 9.38 35.60 -27.15
CA ALA A 28 8.55 35.17 -26.04
C ALA A 28 9.48 34.43 -25.06
N PRO A 29 9.41 34.73 -23.75
CA PRO A 29 10.16 33.95 -22.80
C PRO A 29 9.65 32.51 -22.91
N GLY A 30 10.40 31.64 -23.59
CA GLY A 30 10.18 30.21 -23.54
C GLY A 30 10.27 29.82 -22.08
N SER A 31 9.19 29.34 -21.52
CA SER A 31 9.21 28.68 -20.23
C SER A 31 10.22 27.54 -20.37
N LEU A 32 11.41 27.73 -19.82
CA LEU A 32 12.37 26.66 -19.64
C LEU A 32 11.75 25.70 -18.64
N THR A 33 11.04 24.68 -19.10
CA THR A 33 10.73 23.52 -18.29
C THR A 33 12.06 22.84 -18.01
N TYR A 34 12.62 23.11 -16.86
CA TYR A 34 13.75 22.35 -16.36
C TYR A 34 13.24 20.94 -16.07
N ALA A 35 13.54 19.98 -16.94
CA ALA A 35 13.38 18.59 -16.61
C ALA A 35 14.23 18.30 -15.38
N SER A 36 13.64 17.68 -14.36
CA SER A 36 14.35 17.21 -13.18
C SER A 36 15.43 16.22 -13.65
N ALA A 37 16.70 16.52 -13.39
CA ALA A 37 17.78 15.64 -13.81
C ALA A 37 17.86 14.43 -12.86
N GLN A 38 18.07 13.24 -13.43
CA GLN A 38 18.38 12.05 -12.65
C GLN A 38 19.75 12.22 -11.97
N ASP A 39 19.76 12.20 -10.63
CA ASP A 39 20.97 12.45 -9.83
C ASP A 39 21.68 11.16 -9.40
N ILE A 40 20.96 10.06 -9.33
CA ILE A 40 21.41 8.77 -8.82
C ILE A 40 21.03 7.67 -9.80
N ALA A 41 21.90 6.66 -9.96
CA ALA A 41 21.58 5.51 -10.80
C ALA A 41 20.30 4.80 -10.32
N CYS A 42 19.48 4.34 -11.26
CA CYS A 42 18.24 3.64 -10.94
C CYS A 42 18.47 2.39 -10.11
N ALA A 43 17.47 2.03 -9.32
CA ALA A 43 17.43 0.77 -8.60
C ALA A 43 17.53 -0.41 -9.58
N VAL A 44 18.31 -1.41 -9.23
CA VAL A 44 18.48 -2.62 -10.03
C VAL A 44 17.67 -3.74 -9.39
N PRO A 45 16.67 -4.31 -10.09
CA PRO A 45 15.92 -5.44 -9.58
C PRO A 45 16.84 -6.65 -9.32
N SER A 46 16.68 -7.29 -8.16
CA SER A 46 17.31 -8.59 -7.87
C SER A 46 16.53 -9.69 -8.57
N ALA A 47 17.15 -10.35 -9.54
CA ALA A 47 16.48 -11.33 -10.36
C ALA A 47 15.99 -12.54 -9.56
N ALA A 48 14.72 -12.89 -9.72
CA ALA A 48 14.10 -14.07 -9.15
C ALA A 48 13.68 -15.07 -10.23
N GLN A 49 13.50 -16.33 -9.84
CA GLN A 49 12.88 -17.32 -10.70
C GLN A 49 11.41 -16.93 -10.94
N PRO A 50 10.87 -17.20 -12.14
CA PRO A 50 9.44 -17.02 -12.37
C PRO A 50 8.64 -17.78 -11.31
N PRO A 51 7.50 -17.23 -10.83
CA PRO A 51 6.57 -18.03 -10.06
C PRO A 51 6.14 -19.22 -10.90
N GLY A 52 5.83 -20.33 -10.26
CA GLY A 52 5.25 -21.48 -10.94
C GLY A 52 3.89 -21.15 -11.58
N GLU A 53 2.95 -22.06 -11.45
CA GLU A 53 1.58 -21.81 -11.90
C GLU A 53 0.90 -20.74 -11.02
N THR A 54 -0.10 -20.08 -11.59
CA THR A 54 -0.98 -19.17 -10.81
C THR A 54 -1.58 -19.93 -9.62
N PRO A 55 -1.48 -19.40 -8.39
CA PRO A 55 -2.06 -20.04 -7.21
C PRO A 55 -3.56 -20.34 -7.38
N ALA A 56 -4.00 -21.51 -6.87
CA ALA A 56 -5.40 -21.92 -6.97
C ALA A 56 -6.37 -20.89 -6.38
N GLU A 57 -5.98 -20.21 -5.32
CA GLU A 57 -6.75 -19.12 -4.70
C GLU A 57 -7.01 -17.95 -5.66
N LEU A 58 -6.02 -17.58 -6.48
CA LEU A 58 -6.20 -16.56 -7.51
C LEU A 58 -7.07 -17.06 -8.67
N HIS A 59 -6.98 -18.34 -9.02
CA HIS A 59 -7.89 -18.91 -10.00
C HIS A 59 -9.35 -18.87 -9.53
N GLU A 60 -9.61 -19.21 -8.28
CA GLU A 60 -10.95 -19.12 -7.70
C GLU A 60 -11.43 -17.67 -7.64
N LEU A 61 -10.60 -16.76 -7.16
CA LEU A 61 -10.90 -15.33 -7.10
C LEU A 61 -11.33 -14.77 -8.46
N ARG A 62 -10.58 -15.11 -9.52
CA ARG A 62 -10.82 -14.64 -10.89
C ARG A 62 -12.08 -15.20 -11.54
N ARG A 63 -12.71 -16.21 -10.94
CA ARG A 63 -14.05 -16.67 -11.37
C ARG A 63 -15.15 -15.70 -10.96
N PHE A 64 -14.94 -14.86 -9.96
CA PHE A 64 -15.89 -13.84 -9.53
C PHE A 64 -15.72 -12.53 -10.31
N ALA A 65 -14.49 -12.10 -10.49
CA ALA A 65 -14.14 -10.88 -11.21
C ALA A 65 -12.64 -10.87 -11.53
N THR A 66 -12.24 -10.09 -12.55
CA THR A 66 -10.86 -9.95 -13.02
C THR A 66 -10.40 -8.49 -13.06
N GLY A 67 -11.28 -7.54 -12.70
CA GLY A 67 -11.03 -6.11 -12.80
C GLY A 67 -11.33 -5.52 -14.18
N ALA A 68 -11.88 -6.31 -15.11
CA ALA A 68 -12.17 -5.85 -16.48
C ALA A 68 -13.08 -4.61 -16.48
N GLY A 69 -12.70 -3.60 -17.27
CA GLY A 69 -13.44 -2.34 -17.40
C GLY A 69 -13.18 -1.35 -16.25
N VAL A 70 -12.31 -1.68 -15.29
CA VAL A 70 -11.94 -0.79 -14.19
C VAL A 70 -10.53 -0.23 -14.43
N ARG A 71 -10.39 1.09 -14.42
CA ARG A 71 -9.09 1.76 -14.47
C ARG A 71 -8.59 2.03 -13.06
N VAL A 72 -7.37 1.57 -12.78
CA VAL A 72 -6.66 1.78 -11.52
C VAL A 72 -5.48 2.70 -11.77
N ALA A 73 -5.48 3.88 -11.18
CA ALA A 73 -4.31 4.76 -11.21
C ALA A 73 -3.29 4.31 -10.15
N VAL A 74 -2.06 4.09 -10.59
CA VAL A 74 -0.91 3.86 -9.72
C VAL A 74 -0.15 5.19 -9.62
N ILE A 75 -0.42 5.93 -8.53
CA ILE A 75 0.24 7.20 -8.20
C ILE A 75 1.48 6.87 -7.38
N ASP A 76 2.63 6.81 -8.06
CA ASP A 76 3.84 6.20 -7.52
C ASP A 76 5.11 6.75 -8.24
N THR A 77 6.14 5.94 -8.35
CA THR A 77 7.43 6.27 -8.98
C THR A 77 7.46 6.04 -10.50
N GLY A 78 6.31 5.79 -11.12
CA GLY A 78 6.17 5.35 -12.50
C GLY A 78 5.89 3.84 -12.57
N VAL A 79 5.57 3.34 -13.77
CA VAL A 79 5.35 1.90 -14.03
C VAL A 79 6.05 1.52 -15.31
N ALA A 80 7.07 0.68 -15.24
CA ALA A 80 7.76 0.19 -16.43
C ALA A 80 6.87 -0.75 -17.25
N PRO A 81 6.87 -0.68 -18.58
CA PRO A 81 6.21 -1.65 -19.44
C PRO A 81 6.73 -3.06 -19.13
N HIS A 82 5.82 -4.00 -18.95
CA HIS A 82 6.17 -5.39 -18.63
C HIS A 82 5.19 -6.36 -19.31
N SER A 83 5.66 -7.53 -19.73
CA SER A 83 4.85 -8.55 -20.39
C SER A 83 3.70 -9.11 -19.53
N GLU A 84 3.76 -8.93 -18.23
CA GLU A 84 2.70 -9.27 -17.27
C GLU A 84 1.61 -8.20 -17.14
N LEU A 85 1.82 -6.98 -17.66
CA LEU A 85 0.87 -5.87 -17.61
C LEU A 85 0.20 -5.69 -18.98
N ASN A 86 -0.93 -6.36 -19.19
CA ASN A 86 -1.62 -6.36 -20.50
C ASN A 86 -2.25 -5.00 -20.84
N HIS A 87 -2.67 -4.24 -19.84
CA HIS A 87 -3.44 -3.00 -19.98
C HIS A 87 -2.76 -1.87 -19.22
N LEU A 88 -1.58 -1.43 -19.70
CA LEU A 88 -0.83 -0.33 -19.12
C LEU A 88 -0.93 0.91 -20.00
N ARG A 89 -1.27 2.06 -19.40
CA ARG A 89 -1.31 3.38 -20.06
C ARG A 89 -0.47 4.40 -19.30
N PRO A 90 0.21 5.31 -20.01
CA PRO A 90 0.82 6.47 -19.38
C PRO A 90 -0.26 7.49 -18.96
N GLY A 91 -0.14 8.02 -17.74
CA GLY A 91 -0.78 9.22 -17.26
C GLY A 91 0.23 10.37 -17.15
N ALA A 92 0.01 11.29 -16.20
CA ALA A 92 0.93 12.41 -15.97
C ALA A 92 2.26 11.94 -15.34
N ASP A 93 3.32 12.69 -15.66
CA ASP A 93 4.63 12.59 -15.01
C ASP A 93 4.99 13.94 -14.38
N PHE A 94 5.17 13.96 -13.07
CA PHE A 94 5.56 15.14 -12.28
C PHE A 94 7.06 15.17 -11.97
N VAL A 95 7.81 14.15 -12.42
CA VAL A 95 9.25 13.97 -12.19
C VAL A 95 10.05 14.28 -13.43
N GLY A 96 9.54 13.88 -14.61
CA GLY A 96 10.17 14.02 -15.89
C GLY A 96 9.17 14.16 -17.03
N ASP A 97 9.30 13.34 -18.06
CA ASP A 97 8.45 13.37 -19.24
C ASP A 97 7.91 11.99 -19.66
N ASN A 98 8.08 10.97 -18.81
CA ASN A 98 7.68 9.60 -19.11
C ASN A 98 7.21 8.83 -17.87
N ALA A 99 5.91 8.80 -17.64
CA ALA A 99 5.29 8.05 -16.53
C ALA A 99 5.54 6.53 -16.61
N LEU A 100 5.98 6.01 -17.78
CA LEU A 100 6.36 4.61 -17.94
C LEU A 100 7.84 4.35 -17.60
N ALA A 101 8.56 5.32 -17.06
CA ALA A 101 9.90 5.16 -16.53
C ALA A 101 9.83 4.99 -15.00
N ASP A 102 10.22 3.83 -14.51
CA ASP A 102 10.28 3.52 -13.07
C ASP A 102 11.72 3.26 -12.64
N CYS A 103 12.40 4.32 -12.23
CA CYS A 103 13.79 4.26 -11.77
C CYS A 103 13.93 3.66 -10.37
N ASP A 104 12.87 3.68 -9.60
CA ASP A 104 12.83 3.20 -8.21
C ASP A 104 12.46 1.72 -8.10
N SER A 105 11.95 1.10 -9.16
CA SER A 105 11.37 -0.25 -9.19
C SER A 105 10.15 -0.42 -8.27
N HIS A 106 9.58 0.66 -7.74
CA HIS A 106 8.53 0.59 -6.73
C HIS A 106 7.13 0.54 -7.39
N GLY A 107 6.80 1.48 -8.25
CA GLY A 107 5.48 1.54 -8.89
C GLY A 107 5.21 0.36 -9.82
N THR A 108 6.25 -0.22 -10.45
CA THR A 108 6.13 -1.43 -11.27
C THR A 108 5.73 -2.65 -10.42
N VAL A 109 6.31 -2.78 -9.21
CA VAL A 109 5.92 -3.82 -8.26
C VAL A 109 4.48 -3.63 -7.80
N VAL A 110 4.10 -2.41 -7.45
CA VAL A 110 2.72 -2.04 -7.07
C VAL A 110 1.74 -2.40 -8.18
N ALA A 111 2.02 -2.03 -9.43
CA ALA A 111 1.18 -2.38 -10.58
C ALA A 111 1.07 -3.90 -10.78
N GLY A 112 2.17 -4.63 -10.55
CA GLY A 112 2.22 -6.09 -10.62
C GLY A 112 1.32 -6.77 -9.60
N VAL A 113 1.26 -6.27 -8.36
CA VAL A 113 0.34 -6.76 -7.32
C VAL A 113 -1.13 -6.53 -7.72
N ILE A 114 -1.43 -5.38 -8.32
CA ILE A 114 -2.80 -5.07 -8.76
C ILE A 114 -3.19 -5.93 -9.97
N ALA A 115 -2.41 -5.87 -11.06
CA ALA A 115 -2.85 -6.33 -12.38
C ALA A 115 -1.86 -7.23 -13.12
N GLY A 116 -0.85 -7.79 -12.45
CA GLY A 116 0.03 -8.78 -13.06
C GLY A 116 -0.76 -10.00 -13.53
N ARG A 117 -0.57 -10.41 -14.78
CA ARG A 117 -1.30 -11.53 -15.41
C ARG A 117 -1.21 -12.81 -14.59
N THR A 118 -0.02 -13.14 -14.08
CA THR A 118 0.21 -14.38 -13.33
C THR A 118 -0.21 -14.26 -11.87
N LEU A 119 0.26 -13.24 -11.15
CA LEU A 119 0.06 -13.09 -9.69
C LEU A 119 -0.82 -11.89 -9.29
N GLY A 120 -1.23 -11.03 -10.21
CA GLY A 120 -2.07 -9.87 -9.91
C GLY A 120 -3.48 -10.26 -9.48
N ILE A 121 -4.06 -9.45 -8.63
CA ILE A 121 -5.40 -9.65 -8.07
C ILE A 121 -6.47 -9.41 -9.14
N ALA A 122 -6.33 -8.32 -9.90
CA ALA A 122 -7.26 -7.86 -10.92
C ALA A 122 -6.56 -7.79 -12.29
N PRO A 123 -6.23 -8.95 -12.93
CA PRO A 123 -5.34 -9.01 -14.10
C PRO A 123 -5.87 -8.32 -15.37
N ASP A 124 -7.18 -8.08 -15.46
CA ASP A 124 -7.81 -7.39 -16.57
C ASP A 124 -8.14 -5.91 -16.26
N ALA A 125 -7.74 -5.41 -15.08
CA ALA A 125 -7.82 -3.98 -14.78
C ALA A 125 -6.83 -3.19 -15.64
N GLU A 126 -7.24 -2.00 -16.08
CA GLU A 126 -6.34 -1.08 -16.79
C GLU A 126 -5.51 -0.30 -15.79
N ILE A 127 -4.20 -0.38 -15.87
CA ILE A 127 -3.27 0.40 -15.05
C ILE A 127 -2.98 1.74 -15.74
N LEU A 128 -3.28 2.84 -15.06
CA LEU A 128 -2.85 4.17 -15.42
C LEU A 128 -1.62 4.54 -14.58
N ALA A 129 -0.45 4.62 -15.20
CA ALA A 129 0.78 5.00 -14.54
C ALA A 129 0.83 6.51 -14.33
N VAL A 130 0.87 6.97 -13.07
CA VAL A 130 1.05 8.39 -12.73
C VAL A 130 2.32 8.52 -11.90
N ARG A 131 3.37 9.10 -12.52
CA ARG A 131 4.66 9.27 -11.86
C ARG A 131 4.66 10.56 -11.04
N GLN A 132 4.48 10.42 -9.72
CA GLN A 132 4.36 11.54 -8.80
C GLN A 132 5.68 11.87 -8.10
N THR A 133 6.53 10.86 -7.89
CA THR A 133 7.80 11.02 -7.16
C THR A 133 8.88 10.09 -7.69
N SER A 134 10.13 10.32 -7.29
CA SER A 134 11.25 9.36 -7.43
C SER A 134 12.35 9.73 -6.45
N ALA A 135 12.93 8.74 -5.79
CA ALA A 135 14.11 8.94 -4.94
C ALA A 135 15.40 9.20 -5.76
N HIS A 136 15.38 8.92 -7.07
CA HIS A 136 16.52 9.05 -7.98
C HIS A 136 16.57 10.39 -8.74
N TYR A 137 15.55 11.23 -8.56
CA TYR A 137 15.45 12.57 -9.17
C TYR A 137 15.28 13.61 -8.06
N ARG A 138 16.18 14.58 -8.00
CA ARG A 138 16.09 15.68 -7.04
C ARG A 138 15.77 16.96 -7.80
N GLY A 139 14.72 17.64 -7.39
CA GLY A 139 14.41 18.97 -7.90
C GLY A 139 15.54 19.96 -7.56
N GLY A 140 15.91 20.81 -8.53
CA GLY A 140 16.84 21.90 -8.27
C GLY A 140 16.28 22.85 -7.20
N ARG A 141 17.17 23.58 -6.50
CA ARG A 141 16.76 24.56 -5.47
C ARG A 141 15.72 25.53 -6.03
N GLY A 142 14.53 25.55 -5.42
CA GLY A 142 13.45 26.49 -5.74
C GLY A 142 12.38 25.99 -6.71
N GLN A 143 12.40 24.70 -7.10
CA GLN A 143 11.30 24.08 -7.84
C GLN A 143 10.40 23.27 -6.89
N SER A 144 9.10 23.15 -7.23
CA SER A 144 8.20 22.17 -6.65
C SER A 144 8.89 20.79 -6.72
N VAL A 145 9.16 20.22 -5.58
CA VAL A 145 9.89 18.95 -5.51
C VAL A 145 8.89 17.87 -5.87
N ALA A 146 9.20 17.06 -6.89
CA ALA A 146 8.43 15.85 -7.16
C ALA A 146 8.22 15.09 -5.85
N GLY A 147 6.97 14.74 -5.54
CA GLY A 147 6.62 14.09 -4.28
C GLY A 147 6.05 15.00 -3.20
N ASP A 148 5.79 16.29 -3.47
CA ASP A 148 5.09 17.17 -2.54
C ASP A 148 3.55 16.99 -2.57
N LEU A 149 2.85 17.68 -1.66
CA LEU A 149 1.39 17.57 -1.54
C LEU A 149 0.65 18.24 -2.70
N GLU A 150 1.22 19.22 -3.34
CA GLU A 150 0.64 19.90 -4.49
C GLU A 150 0.68 19.00 -5.73
N THR A 151 1.82 18.35 -5.97
CA THR A 151 1.94 17.35 -7.04
C THR A 151 1.08 16.13 -6.77
N LEU A 152 0.88 15.72 -5.51
CA LEU A 152 -0.05 14.64 -5.16
C LEU A 152 -1.50 15.02 -5.49
N ALA A 153 -1.94 16.21 -5.13
CA ALA A 153 -3.28 16.71 -5.49
C ALA A 153 -3.48 16.77 -7.00
N SER A 154 -2.46 17.23 -7.74
CA SER A 154 -2.45 17.28 -9.20
C SER A 154 -2.47 15.88 -9.83
N ALA A 155 -1.75 14.91 -9.25
CA ALA A 155 -1.74 13.52 -9.68
C ALA A 155 -3.11 12.86 -9.51
N ILE A 156 -3.77 13.09 -8.38
CA ILE A 156 -5.15 12.63 -8.14
C ILE A 156 -6.11 13.23 -9.19
N ASN A 157 -6.05 14.54 -9.41
CA ASN A 157 -6.90 15.19 -10.41
C ASN A 157 -6.65 14.65 -11.83
N ASN A 158 -5.39 14.46 -12.23
CA ASN A 158 -5.07 13.85 -13.51
C ASN A 158 -5.63 12.42 -13.63
N ALA A 159 -5.49 11.61 -12.59
CA ALA A 159 -6.05 10.26 -12.58
C ALA A 159 -7.58 10.25 -12.79
N LEU A 160 -8.28 11.21 -12.17
CA LEU A 160 -9.73 11.39 -12.33
C LEU A 160 -10.10 11.88 -13.73
N ASP A 161 -9.35 12.83 -14.30
CA ASP A 161 -9.53 13.31 -15.68
C ASP A 161 -9.38 12.16 -16.70
N GLU A 162 -8.48 11.22 -16.42
CA GLU A 162 -8.29 10.01 -17.20
C GLU A 162 -9.30 8.90 -16.87
N GLY A 163 -10.27 9.15 -15.98
CA GLY A 163 -11.38 8.23 -15.65
C GLY A 163 -10.98 7.07 -14.74
N ALA A 164 -9.96 7.20 -13.91
CA ALA A 164 -9.63 6.20 -12.91
C ALA A 164 -10.75 6.10 -11.86
N ARG A 165 -11.12 4.87 -11.50
CA ARG A 165 -12.12 4.55 -10.48
C ARG A 165 -11.49 4.06 -9.18
N VAL A 166 -10.26 3.59 -9.22
CA VAL A 166 -9.44 3.25 -8.07
C VAL A 166 -8.13 4.02 -8.17
N LEU A 167 -7.76 4.72 -7.11
CA LEU A 167 -6.49 5.43 -7.02
C LEU A 167 -5.65 4.77 -5.93
N ASN A 168 -4.57 4.13 -6.32
CA ASN A 168 -3.58 3.57 -5.40
C ASN A 168 -2.48 4.59 -5.14
N VAL A 169 -2.33 5.01 -3.91
CA VAL A 169 -1.30 5.96 -3.45
C VAL A 169 -0.36 5.23 -2.49
N SER A 170 0.73 4.69 -3.02
CA SER A 170 1.72 3.96 -2.21
C SER A 170 2.87 4.84 -1.70
N VAL A 171 2.91 6.10 -2.14
CA VAL A 171 3.83 7.12 -1.66
C VAL A 171 3.12 8.05 -0.68
N VAL A 172 3.66 8.19 0.51
CA VAL A 172 3.02 8.93 1.60
C VAL A 172 4.01 9.86 2.29
N SER A 173 3.48 10.93 2.88
CA SER A 173 4.24 11.85 3.71
C SER A 173 3.88 11.65 5.18
N CYS A 174 4.88 11.45 6.01
CA CYS A 174 4.74 11.37 7.46
C CYS A 174 5.00 12.74 8.07
N VAL A 175 4.11 13.21 8.91
CA VAL A 175 4.16 14.57 9.46
C VAL A 175 4.05 14.52 10.97
N ASP A 176 5.00 15.16 11.65
CA ASP A 176 4.95 15.37 13.09
C ASP A 176 3.64 16.08 13.50
N PRO A 177 2.94 15.62 14.55
CA PRO A 177 1.67 16.21 15.00
C PRO A 177 1.76 17.72 15.29
N GLY A 178 2.90 18.20 15.78
CA GLY A 178 3.13 19.63 16.05
C GLY A 178 3.22 20.48 14.78
N LEU A 179 3.54 19.88 13.64
CA LEU A 179 3.62 20.52 12.34
C LEU A 179 2.35 20.34 11.51
N ALA A 180 1.56 19.29 11.76
CA ALA A 180 0.38 18.94 10.96
C ALA A 180 -0.61 20.10 10.79
N SER A 181 -0.81 20.93 11.82
CA SER A 181 -1.71 22.08 11.77
C SER A 181 -1.20 23.25 10.91
N ARG A 182 0.07 23.23 10.49
CA ARG A 182 0.71 24.31 9.71
C ARG A 182 0.78 23.96 8.22
N ILE A 183 0.43 22.75 7.84
CA ILE A 183 0.49 22.30 6.45
C ILE A 183 -0.82 22.66 5.76
N ASP A 184 -0.71 23.30 4.61
CA ASP A 184 -1.88 23.54 3.75
C ASP A 184 -2.27 22.25 3.03
N LEU A 185 -3.41 21.71 3.42
CA LEU A 185 -4.02 20.50 2.85
C LEU A 185 -5.22 20.81 1.94
N ASN A 186 -5.50 22.08 1.64
CA ASN A 186 -6.73 22.46 0.93
C ASN A 186 -6.77 21.90 -0.50
N GLY A 187 -5.66 21.95 -1.23
CA GLY A 187 -5.56 21.37 -2.58
C GLY A 187 -5.83 19.88 -2.57
N LEU A 188 -5.16 19.15 -1.66
CA LEU A 188 -5.34 17.70 -1.52
C LEU A 188 -6.76 17.34 -1.07
N ARG A 189 -7.32 18.08 -0.11
CA ARG A 189 -8.72 17.90 0.32
C ARG A 189 -9.69 18.09 -0.85
N GLY A 190 -9.47 19.12 -1.67
CA GLY A 190 -10.28 19.35 -2.88
C GLY A 190 -10.22 18.18 -3.86
N ALA A 191 -9.01 17.64 -4.13
CA ALA A 191 -8.83 16.47 -5.00
C ALA A 191 -9.50 15.21 -4.45
N LEU A 192 -9.43 14.96 -3.13
CA LEU A 192 -10.10 13.82 -2.48
C LEU A 192 -11.63 13.96 -2.51
N HIS A 193 -12.17 15.18 -2.29
CA HIS A 193 -13.59 15.42 -2.46
C HIS A 193 -14.07 15.19 -3.91
N ARG A 194 -13.25 15.59 -4.88
CA ARG A 194 -13.52 15.31 -6.28
C ARG A 194 -13.53 13.80 -6.56
N ALA A 195 -12.60 13.03 -6.01
CA ALA A 195 -12.58 11.57 -6.14
C ALA A 195 -13.91 10.94 -5.67
N GLU A 196 -14.44 11.38 -4.52
CA GLU A 196 -15.75 10.94 -4.03
C GLU A 196 -16.89 11.29 -5.01
N ALA A 197 -16.91 12.54 -5.51
CA ALA A 197 -17.94 13.02 -6.44
C ALA A 197 -17.90 12.28 -7.79
N ASP A 198 -16.70 11.96 -8.30
CA ASP A 198 -16.49 11.26 -9.55
C ASP A 198 -16.63 9.73 -9.40
N GLY A 199 -16.93 9.25 -8.19
CA GLY A 199 -17.17 7.83 -7.91
C GLY A 199 -15.88 7.00 -7.83
N ALA A 200 -14.74 7.60 -7.52
CA ALA A 200 -13.46 6.93 -7.37
C ALA A 200 -13.08 6.70 -5.89
N VAL A 201 -12.57 5.50 -5.58
CA VAL A 201 -12.04 5.18 -4.25
C VAL A 201 -10.54 5.42 -4.21
N VAL A 202 -10.07 6.03 -3.11
CA VAL A 202 -8.65 6.25 -2.86
C VAL A 202 -8.16 5.27 -1.79
N VAL A 203 -7.11 4.54 -2.13
CA VAL A 203 -6.44 3.57 -1.25
C VAL A 203 -5.01 4.05 -1.03
N ALA A 204 -4.57 4.17 0.21
CA ALA A 204 -3.23 4.63 0.51
C ALA A 204 -2.50 3.73 1.51
N ALA A 205 -1.19 3.67 1.40
CA ALA A 205 -0.34 3.07 2.42
C ALA A 205 -0.49 3.81 3.75
N SER A 206 -0.51 3.08 4.88
CA SER A 206 -0.56 3.70 6.21
C SER A 206 0.77 4.28 6.68
N GLY A 207 1.86 4.02 5.95
CA GLY A 207 3.22 4.42 6.30
C GLY A 207 4.02 3.34 7.00
N ASN A 208 5.35 3.47 6.92
CA ASN A 208 6.29 2.59 7.58
C ASN A 208 7.02 3.33 8.71
N THR A 209 7.19 2.67 9.85
CA THR A 209 7.91 3.25 11.00
C THR A 209 9.39 3.51 10.65
N SER A 210 9.86 4.68 10.99
CA SER A 210 11.25 5.12 10.82
C SER A 210 11.53 6.24 11.83
N ALA A 211 12.78 6.76 11.84
CA ALA A 211 13.12 7.91 12.66
C ALA A 211 12.30 9.17 12.33
N ASP A 212 11.81 9.26 11.08
CA ASP A 212 11.01 10.39 10.60
C ASP A 212 9.51 10.06 10.52
N CYS A 213 9.09 8.89 10.99
CA CYS A 213 7.70 8.43 10.95
C CYS A 213 7.42 7.48 12.12
N GLU A 214 6.97 8.03 13.23
CA GLU A 214 6.70 7.30 14.47
C GLU A 214 5.20 7.10 14.70
N PRO A 215 4.78 6.11 15.50
CA PRO A 215 3.39 5.96 15.93
C PRO A 215 2.85 7.25 16.54
N GLY A 216 1.74 7.76 16.02
CA GLY A 216 1.16 9.05 16.39
C GLY A 216 1.41 10.17 15.39
N PHE A 217 2.31 9.99 14.43
CA PHE A 217 2.47 10.93 13.30
C PHE A 217 1.27 10.85 12.37
N SER A 218 1.00 11.96 11.70
CA SER A 218 -0.03 12.05 10.66
C SER A 218 0.53 11.57 9.33
N VAL A 219 -0.07 10.53 8.74
CA VAL A 219 0.33 10.01 7.44
C VAL A 219 -0.62 10.53 6.36
N ILE A 220 -0.09 11.26 5.37
CA ILE A 220 -0.86 11.88 4.29
C ILE A 220 -0.65 11.06 3.01
N PRO A 221 -1.73 10.65 2.29
CA PRO A 221 -3.14 11.03 2.49
C PRO A 221 -3.94 10.09 3.41
N ALA A 222 -3.33 9.08 4.03
CA ALA A 222 -3.99 8.05 4.83
C ALA A 222 -4.83 8.61 6.00
N LEU A 223 -4.54 9.81 6.49
CA LEU A 223 -5.27 10.46 7.59
C LEU A 223 -6.70 10.90 7.21
N PHE A 224 -7.02 10.99 5.91
CA PHE A 224 -8.34 11.46 5.47
C PHE A 224 -9.39 10.35 5.58
N PRO A 225 -10.60 10.62 6.12
CA PRO A 225 -11.62 9.59 6.36
C PRO A 225 -12.19 8.97 5.07
N THR A 226 -12.03 9.63 3.92
CA THR A 226 -12.43 9.11 2.61
C THR A 226 -11.37 8.22 1.97
N VAL A 227 -10.20 8.09 2.60
CA VAL A 227 -9.08 7.27 2.12
C VAL A 227 -9.03 5.96 2.89
N LEU A 228 -8.97 4.84 2.19
CA LEU A 228 -8.67 3.55 2.79
C LEU A 228 -7.19 3.47 3.13
N ALA A 229 -6.85 3.67 4.39
CA ALA A 229 -5.49 3.51 4.91
C ALA A 229 -5.19 2.01 5.12
N VAL A 230 -4.10 1.51 4.53
CA VAL A 230 -3.77 0.08 4.55
C VAL A 230 -2.45 -0.16 5.26
N GLY A 231 -2.49 -0.91 6.35
CA GLY A 231 -1.33 -1.42 7.06
C GLY A 231 -0.76 -2.68 6.42
N ALA A 232 0.49 -3.00 6.74
CA ALA A 232 1.14 -4.24 6.32
C ALA A 232 1.06 -5.32 7.40
N ARG A 233 1.00 -6.59 6.98
CA ARG A 233 0.94 -7.77 7.85
C ARG A 233 2.06 -8.75 7.53
N GLU A 234 2.52 -9.44 8.57
CA GLU A 234 3.40 -10.61 8.44
C GLU A 234 2.58 -11.90 8.26
N ASP A 235 1.47 -12.01 8.99
CA ASP A 235 0.53 -13.12 8.93
C ASP A 235 -0.92 -12.65 9.15
N THR A 236 -1.87 -13.57 9.27
CA THR A 236 -3.30 -13.26 9.40
C THR A 236 -3.63 -12.52 10.71
N HIS A 237 -2.80 -12.57 11.73
CA HIS A 237 -3.09 -12.06 13.07
C HIS A 237 -2.14 -10.95 13.52
N THR A 238 -0.98 -10.80 12.85
CA THR A 238 0.11 -9.93 13.27
C THR A 238 0.38 -8.85 12.24
N LEU A 239 0.26 -7.57 12.66
CA LEU A 239 0.77 -6.46 11.87
C LEU A 239 2.30 -6.57 11.79
N ALA A 240 2.85 -6.23 10.64
CA ALA A 240 4.29 -6.15 10.48
C ALA A 240 4.86 -5.08 11.43
N SER A 241 6.00 -5.39 12.03
CA SER A 241 6.65 -4.52 13.04
C SER A 241 6.98 -3.12 12.51
N TYR A 242 7.14 -2.99 11.21
CA TYR A 242 7.37 -1.71 10.53
C TYR A 242 6.08 -0.97 10.13
N SER A 243 4.91 -1.59 10.25
CA SER A 243 3.65 -0.98 9.79
C SER A 243 3.15 0.08 10.78
N MET A 244 2.83 1.27 10.26
CA MET A 244 1.99 2.19 11.01
C MET A 244 0.59 1.59 11.20
N PRO A 245 -0.11 1.91 12.30
CA PRO A 245 -1.46 1.43 12.56
C PRO A 245 -2.44 1.84 11.47
N ALA A 246 -3.36 0.93 11.11
CA ALA A 246 -4.47 1.17 10.21
C ALA A 246 -5.66 0.28 10.58
N GLU A 247 -6.88 0.69 10.18
CA GLU A 247 -8.09 -0.08 10.41
C GLU A 247 -8.11 -1.39 9.62
N ILE A 248 -7.58 -1.35 8.41
CA ILE A 248 -7.44 -2.52 7.54
C ILE A 248 -5.97 -2.77 7.21
N SER A 249 -5.65 -4.02 6.91
CA SER A 249 -4.27 -4.42 6.64
C SER A 249 -4.22 -5.61 5.68
N ALA A 250 -3.18 -5.66 4.85
CA ALA A 250 -2.97 -6.72 3.86
C ALA A 250 -1.50 -7.18 3.85
N ALA A 251 -1.19 -8.22 3.07
CA ALA A 251 0.19 -8.70 2.93
C ALA A 251 1.11 -7.58 2.42
N GLY A 252 2.18 -7.33 3.15
CA GLY A 252 3.15 -6.26 2.85
C GLY A 252 4.47 -6.76 2.24
N LEU A 253 4.61 -8.05 1.96
CA LEU A 253 5.77 -8.68 1.31
C LEU A 253 5.38 -9.15 -0.09
N VAL A 254 6.21 -8.82 -1.10
CA VAL A 254 6.05 -9.27 -2.48
C VAL A 254 7.25 -10.16 -2.85
N PRO A 255 7.15 -11.49 -2.70
CA PRO A 255 8.27 -12.40 -2.95
C PRO A 255 8.56 -12.61 -4.45
N HIS A 256 7.58 -12.37 -5.31
CA HIS A 256 7.70 -12.44 -6.77
C HIS A 256 7.11 -11.17 -7.37
N ALA A 257 7.94 -10.18 -7.58
CA ALA A 257 7.59 -8.89 -8.15
C ALA A 257 7.93 -8.82 -9.65
N LEU A 258 7.26 -7.92 -10.36
CA LEU A 258 7.63 -7.60 -11.73
C LEU A 258 8.94 -6.78 -11.72
N ALA A 259 9.92 -7.19 -12.52
CA ALA A 259 11.17 -6.44 -12.64
C ALA A 259 10.97 -5.17 -13.48
N SER A 260 11.35 -4.00 -12.95
CA SER A 260 11.25 -2.71 -13.68
C SER A 260 12.15 -2.62 -14.92
N SER A 261 12.99 -3.63 -15.13
CA SER A 261 13.76 -3.78 -16.38
C SER A 261 12.92 -4.17 -17.60
N GLY A 262 11.61 -4.37 -17.43
CA GLY A 262 10.64 -4.66 -18.50
C GLY A 262 10.31 -6.13 -18.68
N ASN A 263 11.12 -7.04 -18.18
CA ASN A 263 10.90 -8.48 -18.26
C ASN A 263 11.43 -9.20 -17.03
N GLY A 264 10.85 -10.38 -16.75
CA GLY A 264 11.30 -11.25 -15.67
C GLY A 264 10.74 -10.85 -14.31
N TRP A 265 11.23 -11.54 -13.31
CA TRP A 265 10.75 -11.44 -11.93
C TRP A 265 11.88 -10.98 -11.02
N ALA A 266 11.52 -10.33 -9.91
CA ALA A 266 12.44 -9.87 -8.90
C ALA A 266 11.94 -10.21 -7.50
N ASP A 267 12.86 -10.44 -6.55
CA ASP A 267 12.56 -10.65 -5.13
C ASP A 267 12.91 -9.45 -4.25
N GLY A 268 13.48 -8.41 -4.87
CA GLY A 268 13.92 -7.19 -4.19
C GLY A 268 14.73 -6.29 -5.12
N THR A 269 15.44 -5.36 -4.53
CA THR A 269 16.43 -4.49 -5.20
C THR A 269 17.83 -4.83 -4.73
N LEU A 270 18.79 -4.84 -5.66
CA LEU A 270 20.20 -5.05 -5.34
C LEU A 270 20.76 -3.88 -4.54
N THR A 271 21.45 -4.20 -3.46
CA THR A 271 22.19 -3.28 -2.61
C THR A 271 23.63 -3.76 -2.51
N ARG A 272 24.50 -3.00 -1.82
CA ARG A 272 25.88 -3.44 -1.55
C ARG A 272 25.95 -4.71 -0.71
N ASP A 273 24.94 -4.92 0.12
CA ASP A 273 24.88 -6.01 1.11
C ASP A 273 24.00 -7.19 0.66
N GLY A 274 23.57 -7.20 -0.60
CA GLY A 274 22.70 -8.23 -1.16
C GLY A 274 21.36 -7.71 -1.66
N SER A 275 20.33 -8.55 -1.72
CA SER A 275 18.97 -8.15 -2.11
C SER A 275 18.22 -7.56 -0.91
N ARG A 276 17.56 -6.41 -1.12
CA ARG A 276 16.56 -5.85 -0.20
C ARG A 276 15.18 -6.24 -0.69
N PRO A 277 14.43 -7.07 0.06
CA PRO A 277 13.10 -7.50 -0.35
C PRO A 277 12.11 -6.34 -0.53
N TYR A 278 11.10 -6.53 -1.37
CA TYR A 278 9.97 -5.61 -1.50
C TYR A 278 9.02 -5.80 -0.31
N VAL A 279 9.19 -4.96 0.70
CA VAL A 279 8.47 -5.02 1.99
C VAL A 279 8.01 -3.62 2.37
N GLY A 280 6.73 -3.48 2.72
CA GLY A 280 6.18 -2.18 3.13
C GLY A 280 4.68 -2.11 3.05
N THR A 281 4.08 -1.13 3.72
CA THR A 281 2.66 -0.78 3.58
C THR A 281 2.32 -0.35 2.15
N SER A 282 3.32 0.15 1.40
CA SER A 282 3.23 0.46 -0.03
C SER A 282 2.84 -0.75 -0.89
N PHE A 283 3.15 -1.96 -0.44
CA PHE A 283 2.80 -3.20 -1.15
C PHE A 283 1.54 -3.86 -0.59
N ALA A 284 1.09 -3.45 0.60
CA ALA A 284 -0.20 -3.84 1.15
C ALA A 284 -1.37 -3.07 0.51
N ALA A 285 -1.20 -1.77 0.25
CA ALA A 285 -2.21 -0.93 -0.39
C ALA A 285 -2.68 -1.47 -1.76
N PRO A 286 -1.81 -1.92 -2.68
CA PRO A 286 -2.24 -2.46 -3.96
C PRO A 286 -3.06 -3.75 -3.86
N VAL A 287 -2.92 -4.54 -2.78
CA VAL A 287 -3.80 -5.69 -2.53
C VAL A 287 -5.25 -5.23 -2.37
N VAL A 288 -5.46 -4.17 -1.61
CA VAL A 288 -6.79 -3.57 -1.39
C VAL A 288 -7.29 -2.86 -2.66
N SER A 289 -6.40 -2.19 -3.40
CA SER A 289 -6.75 -1.55 -4.68
C SER A 289 -7.20 -2.57 -5.72
N GLY A 290 -6.54 -3.72 -5.82
CA GLY A 290 -6.97 -4.83 -6.67
C GLY A 290 -8.33 -5.38 -6.25
N ALA A 291 -8.56 -5.57 -4.95
CA ALA A 291 -9.85 -6.00 -4.43
C ALA A 291 -10.98 -4.99 -4.71
N ALA A 292 -10.70 -3.69 -4.59
CA ALA A 292 -11.62 -2.62 -4.96
C ALA A 292 -11.98 -2.66 -6.46
N ALA A 293 -11.01 -2.92 -7.33
CA ALA A 293 -11.24 -3.08 -8.76
C ALA A 293 -12.16 -4.28 -9.06
N LEU A 294 -11.98 -5.40 -8.34
CA LEU A 294 -12.89 -6.56 -8.47
C LEU A 294 -14.32 -6.22 -8.04
N LEU A 295 -14.50 -5.49 -6.91
CA LEU A 295 -15.82 -5.03 -6.46
C LEU A 295 -16.50 -4.13 -7.49
N MET A 296 -15.77 -3.17 -8.05
CA MET A 296 -16.30 -2.22 -9.04
C MET A 296 -16.70 -2.89 -10.36
N GLN A 297 -16.01 -3.97 -10.76
CA GLN A 297 -16.43 -4.80 -11.87
C GLN A 297 -17.70 -5.59 -11.52
N ARG A 298 -17.73 -6.20 -10.33
CA ARG A 298 -18.85 -7.05 -9.90
C ARG A 298 -20.13 -6.24 -9.70
N TYR A 299 -20.01 -5.01 -9.19
CA TYR A 299 -21.13 -4.12 -8.88
C TYR A 299 -21.00 -2.80 -9.65
N PRO A 300 -21.39 -2.77 -10.95
CA PRO A 300 -21.32 -1.55 -11.75
C PRO A 300 -22.11 -0.42 -11.11
N GLY A 301 -21.49 0.76 -10.97
CA GLY A 301 -22.11 1.93 -10.34
C GLY A 301 -22.03 1.97 -8.81
N ILE A 302 -21.36 1.00 -8.17
CA ILE A 302 -21.09 1.05 -6.72
C ILE A 302 -20.39 2.36 -6.35
N THR A 303 -20.83 2.99 -5.28
CA THR A 303 -20.25 4.25 -4.78
C THR A 303 -18.97 3.99 -4.01
N PRO A 304 -18.04 4.97 -3.91
CA PRO A 304 -16.82 4.84 -3.11
C PRO A 304 -17.11 4.48 -1.66
N ASP A 305 -18.15 5.05 -1.07
CA ASP A 305 -18.56 4.76 0.30
C ASP A 305 -18.98 3.29 0.49
N HIS A 306 -19.75 2.73 -0.45
CA HIS A 306 -20.09 1.31 -0.40
C HIS A 306 -18.87 0.41 -0.62
N VAL A 307 -17.93 0.78 -1.49
CA VAL A 307 -16.67 0.03 -1.65
C VAL A 307 -15.90 0.01 -0.34
N ARG A 308 -15.74 1.17 0.35
CA ARG A 308 -15.09 1.23 1.66
C ARG A 308 -15.83 0.36 2.68
N THR A 309 -17.14 0.47 2.74
CA THR A 309 -17.96 -0.33 3.67
C THR A 309 -17.77 -1.83 3.47
N LEU A 310 -17.81 -2.32 2.23
CA LEU A 310 -17.62 -3.74 1.91
C LEU A 310 -16.20 -4.22 2.25
N ILE A 311 -15.19 -3.41 1.96
CA ILE A 311 -13.80 -3.72 2.28
C ILE A 311 -13.60 -3.77 3.79
N THR A 312 -14.08 -2.77 4.53
CA THR A 312 -13.95 -2.73 5.99
C THR A 312 -14.75 -3.86 6.66
N ALA A 313 -15.94 -4.19 6.14
CA ALA A 313 -16.74 -5.31 6.63
C ALA A 313 -16.08 -6.68 6.39
N ALA A 314 -15.23 -6.79 5.37
CA ALA A 314 -14.46 -8.00 5.09
C ALA A 314 -13.26 -8.17 6.03
N ALA A 315 -12.91 -7.12 6.79
CA ALA A 315 -11.75 -7.13 7.69
C ALA A 315 -11.95 -8.09 8.86
N GLN A 316 -10.95 -8.91 9.12
CA GLN A 316 -10.99 -9.86 10.23
C GLN A 316 -10.86 -9.13 11.57
N HIS A 317 -11.62 -9.58 12.57
CA HIS A 317 -11.54 -9.05 13.91
C HIS A 317 -10.14 -9.29 14.52
N GLY A 318 -9.61 -8.28 15.20
CA GLY A 318 -8.33 -8.38 15.91
C GLY A 318 -7.11 -7.96 15.10
N GLY A 319 -7.30 -7.17 14.04
CA GLY A 319 -6.16 -6.61 13.30
C GLY A 319 -6.46 -6.20 11.85
N GLY A 320 -7.73 -6.23 11.45
CA GLY A 320 -8.15 -5.70 10.16
C GLY A 320 -7.64 -6.45 8.93
N ALA A 321 -7.31 -7.76 9.06
CA ALA A 321 -6.78 -8.54 7.93
C ALA A 321 -7.75 -8.62 6.78
N ILE A 322 -7.30 -8.21 5.60
CA ILE A 322 -8.03 -8.28 4.34
C ILE A 322 -7.38 -9.31 3.43
N THR A 323 -8.22 -10.15 2.82
CA THR A 323 -7.85 -10.91 1.62
C THR A 323 -8.79 -10.52 0.48
N PRO A 324 -8.33 -10.51 -0.78
CA PRO A 324 -9.19 -10.20 -1.93
C PRO A 324 -10.41 -11.11 -2.00
N HIS A 325 -10.26 -12.39 -1.59
CA HIS A 325 -11.35 -13.35 -1.56
C HIS A 325 -12.44 -12.95 -0.55
N ASN A 326 -12.05 -12.55 0.67
CA ASN A 326 -13.01 -12.10 1.68
C ASN A 326 -13.76 -10.85 1.23
N VAL A 327 -13.07 -9.95 0.53
CA VAL A 327 -13.68 -8.71 0.00
C VAL A 327 -14.71 -9.03 -1.08
N ILE A 328 -14.34 -9.83 -2.10
CA ILE A 328 -15.23 -10.09 -3.23
C ILE A 328 -16.44 -10.97 -2.84
N SER A 329 -16.36 -11.70 -1.75
CA SER A 329 -17.46 -12.51 -1.22
C SER A 329 -18.50 -11.71 -0.42
N GLN A 330 -18.24 -10.43 -0.12
CA GLN A 330 -19.22 -9.56 0.53
C GLN A 330 -20.42 -9.34 -0.40
N LEU A 331 -21.61 -9.33 0.19
CA LEU A 331 -22.85 -8.99 -0.50
C LEU A 331 -23.17 -7.53 -0.26
N THR A 332 -23.72 -6.85 -1.28
CA THR A 332 -24.28 -5.52 -1.06
C THR A 332 -25.51 -5.61 -0.18
N PRO A 333 -25.85 -4.57 0.58
CA PRO A 333 -27.08 -4.54 1.39
C PRO A 333 -28.35 -4.86 0.57
N ASP A 334 -28.37 -4.50 -0.71
CA ASP A 334 -29.50 -4.74 -1.62
C ASP A 334 -29.63 -6.22 -2.02
N ASP A 335 -28.54 -7.01 -1.93
CA ASP A 335 -28.56 -8.46 -2.16
C ASP A 335 -29.04 -9.24 -0.94
N ILE A 336 -29.17 -8.59 0.21
CA ILE A 336 -29.63 -9.21 1.45
C ILE A 336 -31.14 -9.01 1.53
N ALA A 337 -31.92 -9.97 1.02
CA ALA A 337 -33.33 -10.04 1.39
C ALA A 337 -33.42 -10.04 2.92
N PRO A 338 -34.38 -9.30 3.54
CA PRO A 338 -34.56 -9.30 4.98
C PRO A 338 -34.64 -10.75 5.45
N ARG A 339 -33.60 -11.24 6.08
CA ARG A 339 -33.62 -12.55 6.71
C ARG A 339 -34.35 -12.39 8.04
N ASP A 340 -35.37 -13.21 8.26
CA ASP A 340 -35.90 -13.38 9.61
C ASP A 340 -34.73 -13.64 10.55
N THR A 341 -34.66 -12.86 11.61
CA THR A 341 -33.62 -13.02 12.63
C THR A 341 -33.71 -14.44 13.19
N VAL A 342 -32.80 -15.30 12.77
CA VAL A 342 -32.67 -16.62 13.37
C VAL A 342 -32.04 -16.40 14.74
N THR A 343 -32.88 -16.46 15.78
CA THR A 343 -32.39 -16.46 17.15
C THR A 343 -31.70 -17.79 17.39
N VAL A 344 -30.37 -17.80 17.27
CA VAL A 344 -29.57 -18.95 17.66
C VAL A 344 -29.63 -19.02 19.19
N ALA A 345 -30.44 -19.94 19.74
CA ALA A 345 -30.39 -20.23 21.16
C ALA A 345 -28.97 -20.69 21.50
N PRO A 346 -28.33 -20.10 22.53
CA PRO A 346 -27.01 -20.56 22.93
C PRO A 346 -27.12 -22.05 23.30
N THR A 347 -26.39 -22.89 22.59
CA THR A 347 -26.27 -24.31 22.93
C THR A 347 -25.60 -24.35 24.29
N GLU A 348 -26.35 -24.69 25.33
CA GLU A 348 -25.75 -24.97 26.64
C GLU A 348 -24.68 -26.06 26.42
N ARG A 349 -23.44 -25.67 26.59
CA ARG A 349 -22.33 -26.64 26.64
C ARG A 349 -22.52 -27.46 27.88
N THR A 350 -23.30 -28.52 27.83
CA THR A 350 -23.27 -29.56 28.85
C THR A 350 -21.84 -30.09 28.87
N ALA A 351 -21.11 -29.72 29.94
CA ALA A 351 -19.79 -30.27 30.19
C ALA A 351 -19.89 -31.79 30.08
N SER A 352 -19.13 -32.39 29.15
CA SER A 352 -19.19 -33.84 28.92
C SER A 352 -18.99 -34.57 30.25
N LEU A 353 -19.68 -35.69 30.44
CA LEU A 353 -19.50 -36.54 31.62
C LEU A 353 -18.03 -36.89 31.84
N ALA A 354 -17.22 -36.94 30.81
CA ALA A 354 -15.77 -37.09 30.87
C ALA A 354 -15.09 -35.90 31.58
N ALA A 355 -15.45 -34.65 31.24
CA ALA A 355 -14.88 -33.45 31.88
C ALA A 355 -15.26 -33.36 33.37
N LYS A 356 -16.49 -33.77 33.72
CA LYS A 356 -16.90 -33.85 35.15
C LYS A 356 -16.14 -34.94 35.89
N ARG A 357 -15.87 -36.09 35.29
CA ARG A 357 -15.06 -37.17 35.89
C ARG A 357 -13.60 -36.77 36.06
N PHE A 358 -13.01 -36.06 35.06
CA PHE A 358 -11.63 -35.57 35.20
C PHE A 358 -11.46 -34.52 36.28
N SER A 359 -12.42 -33.64 36.51
CA SER A 359 -12.35 -32.63 37.58
C SER A 359 -12.51 -33.28 38.98
N SER A 360 -13.35 -34.31 39.14
CA SER A 360 -13.51 -35.02 40.41
C SER A 360 -12.30 -35.91 40.75
N VAL A 361 -11.68 -36.55 39.76
CA VAL A 361 -10.43 -37.32 39.95
C VAL A 361 -9.27 -36.40 40.29
N GLY A 362 -9.16 -35.25 39.63
CA GLY A 362 -8.12 -34.25 39.90
C GLY A 362 -8.24 -33.68 41.32
N LEU A 363 -9.44 -33.36 41.76
CA LEU A 363 -9.69 -32.87 43.13
C LEU A 363 -9.39 -33.93 44.18
N GLY A 364 -9.75 -35.20 43.93
CA GLY A 364 -9.42 -36.34 44.78
C GLY A 364 -7.92 -36.53 44.96
N ALA A 365 -7.14 -36.48 43.88
CA ALA A 365 -5.69 -36.59 43.90
C ALA A 365 -5.02 -35.48 44.71
N VAL A 366 -5.49 -34.24 44.60
CA VAL A 366 -4.96 -33.09 45.37
C VAL A 366 -5.25 -33.27 46.86
N VAL A 367 -6.46 -33.70 47.23
CA VAL A 367 -6.84 -33.96 48.63
C VAL A 367 -5.98 -35.08 49.24
N PHE A 368 -5.76 -36.19 48.51
CA PHE A 368 -4.86 -37.28 48.93
C PHE A 368 -3.43 -36.81 49.13
N ALA A 369 -2.90 -35.99 48.22
CA ALA A 369 -1.54 -35.45 48.32
C ALA A 369 -1.40 -34.57 49.59
N LEU A 370 -2.38 -33.72 49.87
CA LEU A 370 -2.39 -32.84 51.06
C LEU A 370 -2.48 -33.67 52.36
N LEU A 371 -3.31 -34.69 52.41
CA LEU A 371 -3.39 -35.62 53.53
C LEU A 371 -2.08 -36.37 53.76
N GLY A 372 -1.41 -36.81 52.70
CA GLY A 372 -0.09 -37.44 52.77
C GLY A 372 0.97 -36.51 53.37
N VAL A 373 1.00 -35.22 52.98
CA VAL A 373 1.91 -34.23 53.55
C VAL A 373 1.61 -34.01 55.05
N LEU A 374 0.34 -33.92 55.46
CA LEU A 374 -0.04 -33.75 56.85
C LEU A 374 0.37 -34.94 57.73
N VAL A 375 0.22 -36.18 57.23
CA VAL A 375 0.68 -37.40 57.92
C VAL A 375 2.19 -37.43 58.09
N LEU A 376 2.93 -37.05 57.01
CA LEU A 376 4.41 -36.97 57.06
C LEU A 376 4.88 -35.89 58.05
N CYS A 377 4.24 -34.75 58.13
CA CYS A 377 4.51 -33.72 59.13
C CYS A 377 4.21 -34.21 60.55
N ALA A 378 3.10 -34.89 60.77
CA ALA A 378 2.74 -35.43 62.09
C ALA A 378 3.73 -36.51 62.56
N VAL A 379 4.19 -37.40 61.64
CA VAL A 379 5.19 -38.44 61.99
C VAL A 379 6.57 -37.80 62.28
N SER A 380 6.93 -36.75 61.54
CA SER A 380 8.21 -36.04 61.79
C SER A 380 8.22 -35.33 63.15
N THR A 381 7.10 -34.74 63.57
CA THR A 381 6.99 -34.06 64.87
C THR A 381 6.92 -35.05 66.02
N TRP A 382 6.42 -36.30 65.80
CA TRP A 382 6.41 -37.35 66.80
C TRP A 382 7.80 -37.96 67.02
N ARG A 383 8.64 -38.03 65.98
CA ARG A 383 10.05 -38.52 66.04
C ARG A 383 11.02 -37.53 66.68
N SER A 384 10.64 -36.26 66.82
CA SER A 384 11.50 -35.21 67.37
C SER A 384 11.24 -34.95 68.86
N LYS A 385 10.41 -35.75 69.55
CA LYS A 385 10.26 -35.62 71.01
C LYS A 385 11.55 -36.10 71.71
N PRO A 386 12.21 -35.31 72.55
CA PRO A 386 13.40 -35.71 73.31
C PRO A 386 13.05 -36.81 74.28
N GLN A 387 13.90 -37.83 74.38
CA GLN A 387 13.86 -38.82 75.47
C GLN A 387 14.16 -38.11 76.81
N PRO A 388 13.51 -38.44 77.93
CA PRO A 388 13.86 -37.89 79.25
C PRO A 388 15.24 -38.36 79.66
N GLY A 389 16.12 -37.41 79.94
CA GLY A 389 17.52 -37.62 80.32
C GLY A 389 17.62 -38.37 81.64
N SER A 390 18.51 -39.39 81.65
CA SER A 390 19.00 -40.03 82.88
C SER A 390 19.79 -39.04 83.74
N ALA A 391 19.42 -38.98 85.03
CA ALA A 391 20.08 -38.14 86.02
C ALA A 391 21.54 -38.50 86.28
N PRO A 392 22.44 -37.52 86.49
CA PRO A 392 23.79 -37.78 86.77
C PRO A 392 24.03 -38.34 88.17
N HIS A 393 24.84 -39.40 88.36
CA HIS A 393 25.32 -39.91 89.59
C HIS A 393 26.26 -38.93 90.31
N PRO A 394 26.25 -38.81 91.63
CA PRO A 394 27.19 -37.96 92.35
C PRO A 394 28.62 -38.59 92.44
N PRO A 395 29.65 -37.77 92.63
CA PRO A 395 31.03 -38.29 92.70
C PRO A 395 31.33 -38.90 94.05
N ALA A 396 31.97 -40.10 94.07
CA ALA A 396 32.54 -40.72 95.28
C ALA A 396 33.75 -39.95 95.76
N ARG A 397 33.73 -39.67 97.03
CA ARG A 397 34.93 -39.21 97.83
C ARG A 397 35.81 -40.37 98.11
N GLY A 398 37.08 -40.19 97.89
CA GLY A 398 38.20 -40.94 98.31
C GLY A 398 39.47 -40.26 97.85
#